data_71282824cf2add161be2dedce1b8597d
#
_entry.id   71282824cf2add161be2dedce1b8597d
#
_cell.length_a   1.000
_cell.length_b   1.000
_cell.length_c   1.000
_cell.angle_alpha   90.00
_cell.angle_beta   90.00
_cell.angle_gamma   90.00
#
_symmetry.space_group_name_H-M   'P 1'
#
loop_
_entity.id
_entity.type
_entity.pdbx_description
1 polymer ?
#
loop_
_entity_poly.entity_id
_entity_poly.type
_entity_poly.pdbx_seq_one_letter_code
_entity_poly.pdbx_strand_id
1 'polypeptide(L)'
;MHMASLKKNFLYNISITLANYIAALIVFPYVSRCLGVELMGKTSFAINVVAYFSLFALLGAATVGVREIAICNGDFEKRSKVFSSVMVVIGVLTGISLILMSVSIFLISRFQEYGTLLLIGSFSLVFTSLQIEWLYQGVEKFDYIAKRTIFIRILYCISIFLFVHDKEDFLIY
;
A
#
# COMPACT_ATOMS: atom_id res chain seq x y z
N MET A 1 18.00 18.44 21.84
CA MET A 1 17.51 17.04 21.66
C MET A 1 16.85 16.77 20.30
N HIS A 2 16.29 17.79 19.61
CA HIS A 2 15.57 17.62 18.34
C HIS A 2 16.41 17.16 17.12
N MET A 3 17.65 17.62 16.97
CA MET A 3 18.43 17.34 15.75
C MET A 3 18.90 15.87 15.61
N ALA A 4 19.17 15.20 16.72
CA ALA A 4 19.55 13.77 16.68
C ALA A 4 18.36 12.87 16.30
N SER A 5 17.15 13.23 16.72
CA SER A 5 15.92 12.55 16.33
C SER A 5 15.61 12.70 14.84
N LEU A 6 15.76 13.91 14.29
CA LEU A 6 15.55 14.18 12.85
C LEU A 6 16.49 13.38 11.96
N LYS A 7 17.81 13.33 12.29
CA LYS A 7 18.79 12.52 11.54
C LYS A 7 18.44 11.03 11.58
N LYS A 8 18.00 10.52 12.73
CA LYS A 8 17.61 9.14 12.91
C LYS A 8 16.36 8.80 12.10
N ASN A 9 15.35 9.65 12.15
CA ASN A 9 14.10 9.47 11.38
C ASN A 9 14.36 9.54 9.87
N PHE A 10 15.26 10.42 9.44
CA PHE A 10 15.71 10.51 8.04
C PHE A 10 16.40 9.23 7.58
N LEU A 11 17.31 8.66 8.39
CA LEU A 11 17.97 7.39 8.08
C LEU A 11 16.98 6.23 7.98
N TYR A 12 15.98 6.16 8.87
CA TYR A 12 14.91 5.16 8.75
C TYR A 12 14.11 5.30 7.46
N ASN A 13 13.74 6.52 7.06
CA ASN A 13 13.04 6.75 5.79
C ASN A 13 13.87 6.31 4.58
N ILE A 14 15.17 6.61 4.57
CA ILE A 14 16.09 6.12 3.53
C ILE A 14 16.11 4.58 3.52
N SER A 15 16.20 3.94 4.68
CA SER A 15 16.22 2.47 4.78
C SER A 15 14.93 1.83 4.25
N ILE A 16 13.77 2.42 4.52
CA ILE A 16 12.48 2.00 3.97
C ILE A 16 12.48 2.10 2.44
N THR A 17 12.92 3.25 1.93
CA THR A 17 12.98 3.50 0.49
C THR A 17 13.92 2.53 -0.21
N LEU A 18 15.12 2.33 0.34
CA LEU A 18 16.09 1.36 -0.19
C LEU A 18 15.55 -0.07 -0.18
N ALA A 19 14.91 -0.50 0.91
CA ALA A 19 14.31 -1.82 1.00
C ALA A 19 13.24 -2.05 -0.08
N ASN A 20 12.42 -1.02 -0.36
CA ASN A 20 11.42 -1.09 -1.42
C ASN A 20 12.05 -1.22 -2.81
N TYR A 21 13.09 -0.43 -3.12
CA TYR A 21 13.78 -0.50 -4.41
C TYR A 21 14.57 -1.81 -4.59
N ILE A 22 15.25 -2.28 -3.56
CA ILE A 22 15.99 -3.54 -3.60
C ILE A 22 15.02 -4.71 -3.84
N ALA A 23 13.90 -4.75 -3.12
CA ALA A 23 12.88 -5.78 -3.33
C ALA A 23 12.35 -5.75 -4.78
N ALA A 24 12.05 -4.58 -5.32
CA ALA A 24 11.59 -4.45 -6.70
C ALA A 24 12.65 -4.90 -7.71
N LEU A 25 13.92 -4.52 -7.52
CA LEU A 25 15.04 -4.91 -8.39
C LEU A 25 15.29 -6.43 -8.40
N ILE A 26 15.03 -7.10 -7.29
CA ILE A 26 15.18 -8.56 -7.18
C ILE A 26 13.98 -9.27 -7.79
N VAL A 27 12.77 -8.85 -7.42
CA VAL A 27 11.53 -9.55 -7.77
C VAL A 27 11.16 -9.32 -9.24
N PHE A 28 11.26 -8.09 -9.74
CA PHE A 28 10.80 -7.76 -11.09
C PHE A 28 11.47 -8.58 -12.21
N PRO A 29 12.81 -8.72 -12.26
CA PRO A 29 13.45 -9.55 -13.30
C PRO A 29 13.11 -11.03 -13.19
N TYR A 30 12.96 -11.55 -11.97
CA TYR A 30 12.59 -12.93 -11.73
C TYR A 30 11.16 -13.21 -12.25
N VAL A 31 10.17 -12.45 -11.77
CA VAL A 31 8.78 -12.62 -12.15
C VAL A 31 8.57 -12.39 -13.65
N SER A 32 9.26 -11.42 -14.24
CA SER A 32 9.22 -11.15 -15.68
C SER A 32 9.70 -12.34 -16.52
N ARG A 33 10.65 -13.13 -16.02
CA ARG A 33 11.11 -14.36 -16.68
C ARG A 33 10.14 -15.52 -16.52
N CYS A 34 9.54 -15.67 -15.33
CA CYS A 34 8.59 -16.76 -15.05
C CYS A 34 7.26 -16.55 -15.78
N LEU A 35 6.65 -15.36 -15.65
CA LEU A 35 5.33 -15.07 -16.20
C LEU A 35 5.38 -14.68 -17.68
N GLY A 36 6.49 -14.11 -18.15
CA GLY A 36 6.61 -13.53 -19.48
C GLY A 36 5.94 -12.15 -19.61
N VAL A 37 6.21 -11.49 -20.75
CA VAL A 37 5.85 -10.07 -20.96
C VAL A 37 4.34 -9.85 -20.97
N GLU A 38 3.57 -10.77 -21.54
CA GLU A 38 2.12 -10.63 -21.68
C GLU A 38 1.41 -10.64 -20.32
N LEU A 39 1.66 -11.67 -19.48
CA LEU A 39 1.03 -11.77 -18.16
C LEU A 39 1.51 -10.67 -17.23
N MET A 40 2.78 -10.28 -17.31
CA MET A 40 3.32 -9.15 -16.58
C MET A 40 2.63 -7.84 -16.96
N GLY A 41 2.31 -7.65 -18.26
CA GLY A 41 1.53 -6.52 -18.72
C GLY A 41 0.11 -6.50 -18.15
N LYS A 42 -0.58 -7.65 -18.15
CA LYS A 42 -1.93 -7.80 -17.57
C LYS A 42 -1.94 -7.47 -16.08
N THR A 43 -1.01 -8.02 -15.33
CA THR A 43 -0.90 -7.78 -13.87
C THR A 43 -0.57 -6.32 -13.59
N SER A 44 0.40 -5.74 -14.31
CA SER A 44 0.77 -4.32 -14.16
C SER A 44 -0.39 -3.39 -14.48
N PHE A 45 -1.20 -3.70 -15.50
CA PHE A 45 -2.41 -2.94 -15.80
C PHE A 45 -3.39 -2.98 -14.62
N ALA A 46 -3.70 -4.15 -14.10
CA ALA A 46 -4.62 -4.31 -12.96
C ALA A 46 -4.11 -3.58 -11.71
N ILE A 47 -2.83 -3.73 -11.38
CA ILE A 47 -2.20 -3.03 -10.23
C ILE A 47 -2.32 -1.51 -10.40
N ASN A 48 -2.05 -0.96 -11.58
CA ASN A 48 -2.17 0.48 -11.82
C ASN A 48 -3.62 0.97 -11.70
N VAL A 49 -4.60 0.24 -12.23
CA VAL A 49 -6.02 0.58 -12.08
C VAL A 49 -6.40 0.62 -10.59
N VAL A 50 -6.04 -0.42 -9.81
CA VAL A 50 -6.29 -0.47 -8.37
C VAL A 50 -5.58 0.68 -7.65
N ALA A 51 -4.36 1.03 -8.05
CA ALA A 51 -3.63 2.16 -7.48
C ALA A 51 -4.36 3.50 -7.65
N TYR A 52 -4.97 3.76 -8.82
CA TYR A 52 -5.78 4.96 -9.03
C TYR A 52 -6.99 5.00 -8.09
N PHE A 53 -7.71 3.89 -7.93
CA PHE A 53 -8.82 3.82 -6.96
C PHE A 53 -8.34 3.96 -5.52
N SER A 54 -7.16 3.45 -5.18
CA SER A 54 -6.54 3.62 -3.86
C SER A 54 -6.17 5.08 -3.58
N LEU A 55 -5.68 5.82 -4.57
CA LEU A 55 -5.45 7.27 -4.44
C LEU A 55 -6.75 8.01 -4.11
N PHE A 56 -7.86 7.61 -4.75
CA PHE A 56 -9.18 8.17 -4.48
C PHE A 56 -9.67 7.82 -3.07
N ALA A 57 -9.47 6.56 -2.63
CA ALA A 57 -9.85 6.09 -1.31
C ALA A 57 -9.12 6.83 -0.18
N LEU A 58 -7.86 7.21 -0.38
CA LEU A 58 -7.09 7.91 0.63
C LEU A 58 -7.27 9.43 0.58
N LEU A 59 -7.38 10.03 -0.61
CA LEU A 59 -7.61 11.47 -0.89
C LEU A 59 -6.88 12.43 0.07
N GLY A 60 -5.65 12.10 0.46
CA GLY A 60 -4.86 12.90 1.38
C GLY A 60 -5.25 12.79 2.86
N ALA A 61 -6.29 12.00 3.21
CA ALA A 61 -6.74 11.83 4.60
C ALA A 61 -5.61 11.34 5.51
N ALA A 62 -4.75 10.45 5.02
CA ALA A 62 -3.57 9.99 5.75
C ALA A 62 -2.59 11.15 6.06
N THR A 63 -2.36 12.05 5.12
CA THR A 63 -1.47 13.23 5.31
C THR A 63 -2.04 14.19 6.36
N VAL A 64 -3.35 14.45 6.31
CA VAL A 64 -4.05 15.23 7.34
C VAL A 64 -3.94 14.52 8.69
N GLY A 65 -4.13 13.21 8.72
CA GLY A 65 -3.99 12.39 9.91
C GLY A 65 -2.61 12.51 10.57
N VAL A 66 -1.52 12.42 9.79
CA VAL A 66 -0.15 12.63 10.29
C VAL A 66 -0.02 13.98 11.01
N ARG A 67 -0.51 15.05 10.37
CA ARG A 67 -0.44 16.41 10.91
C ARG A 67 -1.23 16.55 12.22
N GLU A 68 -2.48 16.12 12.22
CA GLU A 68 -3.36 16.22 13.38
C GLU A 68 -2.85 15.39 14.57
N ILE A 69 -2.32 14.19 14.32
CA ILE A 69 -1.69 13.36 15.37
C ILE A 69 -0.45 14.05 15.96
N ALA A 70 0.37 14.68 15.13
CA ALA A 70 1.55 15.41 15.59
C ALA A 70 1.19 16.60 16.52
N ILE A 71 0.07 17.27 16.23
CA ILE A 71 -0.43 18.41 17.04
C ILE A 71 -0.94 17.95 18.43
N CYS A 72 -1.37 16.69 18.57
CA CYS A 72 -1.93 16.18 19.83
C CYS A 72 -0.91 16.11 21.00
N ASN A 73 0.40 16.34 20.77
CA ASN A 73 1.44 16.47 21.80
C ASN A 73 1.40 15.42 22.93
N GLY A 74 1.07 14.17 22.59
CA GLY A 74 1.03 13.09 23.58
C GLY A 74 -0.32 12.84 24.24
N ASP A 75 -1.30 13.69 24.06
CA ASP A 75 -2.65 13.55 24.60
C ASP A 75 -3.36 12.35 23.94
N PHE A 76 -3.56 11.27 24.72
CA PHE A 76 -4.15 10.03 24.22
C PHE A 76 -5.61 10.21 23.79
N GLU A 77 -6.38 10.98 24.52
CA GLU A 77 -7.81 11.18 24.21
C GLU A 77 -8.00 11.93 22.90
N LYS A 78 -7.23 13.01 22.69
CA LYS A 78 -7.23 13.75 21.41
C LYS A 78 -6.77 12.87 20.26
N ARG A 79 -5.70 12.08 20.43
CA ARG A 79 -5.24 11.14 19.41
C ARG A 79 -6.30 10.13 19.03
N SER A 80 -7.03 9.57 20.01
CA SER A 80 -8.10 8.61 19.76
C SER A 80 -9.22 9.22 18.94
N LYS A 81 -9.62 10.47 19.25
CA LYS A 81 -10.65 11.20 18.48
C LYS A 81 -10.19 11.45 17.03
N VAL A 82 -8.96 11.94 16.85
CA VAL A 82 -8.39 12.16 15.50
C VAL A 82 -8.31 10.85 14.73
N PHE A 83 -7.81 9.78 15.34
CA PHE A 83 -7.73 8.46 14.73
C PHE A 83 -9.10 7.99 14.24
N SER A 84 -10.11 8.00 15.10
CA SER A 84 -11.47 7.62 14.72
C SER A 84 -12.02 8.45 13.57
N SER A 85 -11.86 9.78 13.62
CA SER A 85 -12.35 10.68 12.58
C SER A 85 -11.69 10.40 11.23
N VAL A 86 -10.37 10.25 11.20
CA VAL A 86 -9.63 9.96 9.96
C VAL A 86 -10.00 8.58 9.40
N MET A 87 -10.13 7.56 10.27
CA MET A 87 -10.52 6.21 9.84
C MET A 87 -11.94 6.16 9.29
N VAL A 88 -12.88 6.92 9.84
CA VAL A 88 -14.23 7.05 9.29
C VAL A 88 -14.20 7.66 7.89
N VAL A 89 -13.44 8.75 7.70
CA VAL A 89 -13.30 9.38 6.38
C VAL A 89 -12.68 8.42 5.37
N ILE A 90 -11.58 7.75 5.72
CA ILE A 90 -10.94 6.74 4.87
C ILE A 90 -11.92 5.60 4.55
N GLY A 91 -12.68 5.12 5.54
CA GLY A 91 -13.67 4.06 5.35
C GLY A 91 -14.77 4.43 4.37
N VAL A 92 -15.32 5.63 4.49
CA VAL A 92 -16.35 6.16 3.57
C VAL A 92 -15.79 6.29 2.15
N LEU A 93 -14.62 6.92 1.99
CA LEU A 93 -13.97 7.09 0.69
C LEU A 93 -13.59 5.74 0.05
N THR A 94 -13.16 4.76 0.86
CA THR A 94 -12.88 3.40 0.41
C THR A 94 -14.17 2.73 -0.09
N GLY A 95 -15.27 2.85 0.63
CA GLY A 95 -16.57 2.34 0.19
C GLY A 95 -17.01 2.93 -1.15
N ILE A 96 -16.91 4.25 -1.31
CA ILE A 96 -17.19 4.94 -2.56
C ILE A 96 -16.26 4.44 -3.68
N SER A 97 -14.97 4.32 -3.40
CA SER A 97 -13.96 3.85 -4.35
C SER A 97 -14.23 2.42 -4.84
N LEU A 98 -14.65 1.53 -3.93
CA LEU A 98 -15.04 0.16 -4.26
C LEU A 98 -16.28 0.12 -5.16
N ILE A 99 -17.29 0.95 -4.87
CA ILE A 99 -18.51 1.05 -5.69
C ILE A 99 -18.13 1.54 -7.10
N LEU A 100 -17.33 2.62 -7.19
CA LEU A 100 -16.87 3.16 -8.47
C LEU A 100 -16.06 2.14 -9.27
N MET A 101 -15.17 1.40 -8.61
CA MET A 101 -14.38 0.35 -9.24
C MET A 101 -15.27 -0.79 -9.75
N SER A 102 -16.23 -1.25 -8.95
CA SER A 102 -17.19 -2.28 -9.35
C SER A 102 -18.03 -1.84 -10.56
N VAL A 103 -18.57 -0.63 -10.52
CA VAL A 103 -19.33 -0.05 -11.65
C VAL A 103 -18.43 0.06 -12.90
N SER A 104 -17.19 0.48 -12.75
CA SER A 104 -16.24 0.58 -13.86
C SER A 104 -15.95 -0.78 -14.52
N ILE A 105 -15.87 -1.86 -13.74
CA ILE A 105 -15.69 -3.22 -14.27
C ILE A 105 -16.89 -3.62 -15.16
N PHE A 106 -18.12 -3.24 -14.80
CA PHE A 106 -19.29 -3.56 -15.60
C PHE A 106 -19.44 -2.68 -16.84
N LEU A 107 -19.06 -1.41 -16.77
CA LEU A 107 -19.27 -0.44 -17.85
C LEU A 107 -18.15 -0.45 -18.92
N ILE A 108 -16.92 -0.77 -18.54
CA ILE A 108 -15.76 -0.67 -19.41
C ILE A 108 -15.35 -2.06 -19.91
N SER A 109 -15.53 -2.33 -21.21
CA SER A 109 -15.21 -3.64 -21.82
C SER A 109 -13.77 -4.10 -21.54
N ARG A 110 -12.82 -3.16 -21.53
CA ARG A 110 -11.42 -3.46 -21.16
C ARG A 110 -11.29 -3.98 -19.73
N PHE A 111 -12.05 -3.44 -18.78
CA PHE A 111 -12.00 -3.89 -17.38
C PHE A 111 -12.68 -5.25 -17.20
N GLN A 112 -13.65 -5.59 -18.05
CA GLN A 112 -14.27 -6.92 -18.05
C GLN A 112 -13.26 -8.01 -18.40
N GLU A 113 -12.36 -7.77 -19.36
CA GLU A 113 -11.28 -8.71 -19.73
C GLU A 113 -10.36 -9.03 -18.54
N TYR A 114 -10.17 -8.07 -17.62
CA TYR A 114 -9.33 -8.20 -16.43
C TYR A 114 -10.13 -8.32 -15.14
N GLY A 115 -11.42 -8.66 -15.22
CA GLY A 115 -12.36 -8.65 -14.11
C GLY A 115 -11.88 -9.41 -12.89
N THR A 116 -11.34 -10.62 -13.08
CA THR A 116 -10.80 -11.46 -11.99
C THR A 116 -9.63 -10.77 -11.27
N LEU A 117 -8.69 -10.21 -12.02
CA LEU A 117 -7.55 -9.48 -11.43
C LEU A 117 -7.99 -8.23 -10.69
N LEU A 118 -8.95 -7.49 -11.23
CA LEU A 118 -9.50 -6.30 -10.59
C LEU A 118 -10.31 -6.64 -9.33
N LEU A 119 -11.04 -7.75 -9.33
CA LEU A 119 -11.73 -8.23 -8.14
C LEU A 119 -10.75 -8.63 -7.04
N ILE A 120 -9.67 -9.35 -7.36
CA ILE A 120 -8.59 -9.63 -6.40
C ILE A 120 -7.97 -8.31 -5.93
N GLY A 121 -7.71 -7.38 -6.84
CA GLY A 121 -7.20 -6.05 -6.52
C GLY A 121 -8.10 -5.23 -5.59
N SER A 122 -9.42 -5.46 -5.59
CA SER A 122 -10.33 -4.79 -4.65
C SER A 122 -10.05 -5.13 -3.19
N PHE A 123 -9.62 -6.35 -2.90
CA PHE A 123 -9.14 -6.71 -1.56
C PHE A 123 -7.88 -5.92 -1.18
N SER A 124 -6.93 -5.80 -2.11
CA SER A 124 -5.73 -4.98 -1.90
C SER A 124 -6.07 -3.52 -1.59
N LEU A 125 -7.08 -2.94 -2.25
CA LEU A 125 -7.57 -1.60 -1.97
C LEU A 125 -8.07 -1.46 -0.52
N VAL A 126 -8.87 -2.43 -0.04
CA VAL A 126 -9.34 -2.44 1.35
C VAL A 126 -8.17 -2.53 2.33
N PHE A 127 -7.23 -3.46 2.12
CA PHE A 127 -6.06 -3.60 2.99
C PHE A 127 -5.18 -2.35 3.00
N THR A 128 -5.00 -1.70 1.85
CA THR A 128 -4.25 -0.44 1.75
C THR A 128 -4.93 0.67 2.56
N SER A 129 -6.24 0.75 2.52
CA SER A 129 -7.02 1.75 3.27
C SER A 129 -6.98 1.52 4.79
N LEU A 130 -6.85 0.27 5.23
CA LEU A 130 -6.72 -0.10 6.63
C LEU A 130 -5.30 0.10 7.19
N GLN A 131 -4.33 0.48 6.36
CA GLN A 131 -2.97 0.74 6.83
C GLN A 131 -2.93 1.98 7.71
N ILE A 132 -2.53 1.80 8.97
CA ILE A 132 -2.42 2.86 9.99
C ILE A 132 -1.00 3.45 10.08
N GLU A 133 -0.22 3.36 9.01
CA GLU A 133 1.16 3.84 8.99
C GLU A 133 1.26 5.33 9.29
N TRP A 134 0.29 6.12 8.81
CA TRP A 134 0.18 7.55 9.06
C TRP A 134 0.11 7.89 10.56
N LEU A 135 -0.50 7.02 11.40
CA LEU A 135 -0.52 7.20 12.85
C LEU A 135 0.90 7.12 13.43
N TYR A 136 1.68 6.12 13.01
CA TYR A 136 3.06 5.95 13.47
C TYR A 136 3.99 7.07 12.95
N GLN A 137 3.73 7.58 11.76
CA GLN A 137 4.43 8.75 11.24
C GLN A 137 4.12 9.99 12.09
N GLY A 138 2.85 10.22 12.44
CA GLY A 138 2.41 11.33 13.28
C GLY A 138 2.98 11.31 14.70
N VAL A 139 3.27 10.13 15.26
CA VAL A 139 3.96 9.99 16.57
C VAL A 139 5.48 9.81 16.45
N GLU A 140 6.04 10.02 15.26
CA GLU A 140 7.49 9.94 14.96
C GLU A 140 8.13 8.57 15.26
N LYS A 141 7.37 7.47 15.23
CA LYS A 141 7.86 6.09 15.45
C LYS A 141 8.37 5.46 14.14
N PHE A 142 9.32 6.10 13.48
CA PHE A 142 9.89 5.64 12.23
C PHE A 142 10.72 4.35 12.35
N ASP A 143 11.27 4.06 13.53
CA ASP A 143 11.95 2.81 13.82
C ASP A 143 11.01 1.59 13.70
N TYR A 144 9.78 1.71 14.19
CA TYR A 144 8.75 0.68 14.05
C TYR A 144 8.36 0.48 12.58
N ILE A 145 8.10 1.59 11.86
CA ILE A 145 7.74 1.55 10.44
C ILE A 145 8.84 0.86 9.63
N ALA A 146 10.11 1.24 9.85
CA ALA A 146 11.24 0.68 9.14
C ALA A 146 11.39 -0.83 9.36
N LYS A 147 11.36 -1.28 10.62
CA LYS A 147 11.46 -2.70 10.97
C LYS A 147 10.33 -3.52 10.34
N ARG A 148 9.08 -3.05 10.47
CA ARG A 148 7.90 -3.69 9.89
C ARG A 148 8.02 -3.79 8.37
N THR A 149 8.36 -2.69 7.72
CA THR A 149 8.44 -2.62 6.24
C THR A 149 9.55 -3.53 5.72
N ILE A 150 10.75 -3.49 6.31
CA ILE A 150 11.85 -4.36 5.90
C ILE A 150 11.48 -5.84 6.08
N PHE A 151 10.88 -6.20 7.23
CA PHE A 151 10.45 -7.56 7.50
C PHE A 151 9.42 -8.05 6.46
N ILE A 152 8.39 -7.22 6.17
CA ILE A 152 7.38 -7.55 5.16
C ILE A 152 8.01 -7.68 3.77
N ARG A 153 8.98 -6.83 3.40
CA ARG A 153 9.66 -6.91 2.10
C ARG A 153 10.50 -8.18 1.95
N ILE A 154 11.17 -8.59 3.01
CA ILE A 154 11.91 -9.87 3.02
C ILE A 154 10.94 -11.03 2.85
N LEU A 155 9.84 -11.04 3.61
CA LEU A 155 8.81 -12.07 3.51
C LEU A 155 8.19 -12.11 2.11
N TYR A 156 7.89 -10.96 1.52
CA TYR A 156 7.39 -10.83 0.17
C TYR A 156 8.36 -11.44 -0.86
N CYS A 157 9.65 -11.09 -0.80
CA CYS A 157 10.65 -11.67 -1.68
C CYS A 157 10.70 -13.20 -1.55
N ILE A 158 10.75 -13.71 -0.31
CA ILE A 158 10.76 -15.16 -0.06
C ILE A 158 9.51 -15.82 -0.63
N SER A 159 8.32 -15.24 -0.40
CA SER A 159 7.06 -15.76 -0.91
C SER A 159 7.05 -15.85 -2.44
N ILE A 160 7.52 -14.81 -3.12
CA ILE A 160 7.60 -14.82 -4.59
C ILE A 160 8.49 -15.95 -5.10
N PHE A 161 9.66 -16.14 -4.50
CA PHE A 161 10.57 -17.24 -4.90
C PHE A 161 10.05 -18.63 -4.56
N LEU A 162 9.16 -18.74 -3.56
CA LEU A 162 8.58 -20.04 -3.16
C LEU A 162 7.32 -20.42 -3.94
N PHE A 163 6.54 -19.44 -4.40
CA PHE A 163 5.22 -19.68 -4.96
C PHE A 163 5.08 -19.35 -6.43
N VAL A 164 5.99 -18.55 -7.01
CA VAL A 164 5.90 -18.15 -8.42
C VAL A 164 7.02 -18.80 -9.20
N HIS A 165 6.68 -19.86 -9.95
CA HIS A 165 7.64 -20.61 -10.76
C HIS A 165 7.27 -20.61 -12.24
N ASP A 166 5.96 -20.70 -12.53
CA ASP A 166 5.43 -20.87 -13.87
C ASP A 166 4.37 -19.82 -14.23
N LYS A 167 3.96 -19.81 -15.50
CA LYS A 167 2.96 -18.87 -16.01
C LYS A 167 1.58 -19.07 -15.37
N GLU A 168 1.28 -20.24 -14.85
CA GLU A 168 0.01 -20.56 -14.20
C GLU A 168 -0.12 -19.87 -12.84
N ASP A 169 1.01 -19.52 -12.23
CA ASP A 169 1.08 -18.87 -10.91
C ASP A 169 0.82 -17.35 -10.95
N PHE A 170 0.42 -16.80 -12.12
CA PHE A 170 0.26 -15.35 -12.28
C PHE A 170 -0.79 -14.73 -11.35
N LEU A 171 -1.77 -15.50 -10.87
CA LEU A 171 -2.77 -15.04 -9.90
C LEU A 171 -2.23 -14.95 -8.47
N ILE A 172 -1.12 -15.62 -8.20
CA ILE A 172 -0.46 -15.61 -6.89
C ILE A 172 0.43 -14.36 -6.76
N TYR A 173 0.95 -13.86 -7.87
CA TYR A 173 1.74 -12.64 -7.94
C TYR A 173 0.88 -11.38 -7.85
#